data_1b128c8c9660ae503fbb3f3a7c312499
#
_entry.id   1b128c8c9660ae503fbb3f3a7c312499
#
_cell.length_a   1.000
_cell.length_b   1.000
_cell.length_c   1.000
_cell.angle_alpha   90.00
_cell.angle_beta   90.00
_cell.angle_gamma   90.00
#
_symmetry.space_group_name_H-M   'P 1'
#
loop_
_entity.id
_entity.type
_entity.pdbx_description
1 polymer ?
#
loop_
_entity_poly.entity_id
_entity_poly.type
_entity_poly.pdbx_seq_one_letter_code
_entity_poly.pdbx_strand_id
1 'polypeptide(L)'
;MKYTSLDNPNIKYWLFSLLLIFLISVTEKSKASSNAKKPKINFIIIFADDMGYGDLGCYGHPSIKTPHLDKMANEGQRWTNFYVAANVCTPSRAALLTGRLPIRTGMYSDNRRVLFPDSDGGLPESEKTIATVLKEKGYRSAAIGKWHLGHLPPYLPASHGFDYYYGIPYSNDMDRISTMESREAMADPKIEYFQVPLMRNAEILERPADQNTITRRYTEEAIKFIGENKKKPFFLYLAHSLPHVPLFASDNFKGKSERGFYGDVIEEIDWSVGQILSTLKRLKLDKNTYVIFTSDNGPWVIWNEHGGSAGPLFGAKGTSYEGGVRVPAIFWAPGRIQPGVVSKTGSTLDLLPTLSKIAGITLPEDRIYDGYDLNPVLKGGNENPREEMFFYHGTRIFAARKGDYKMYFYKNNPVGYPEKMEKLDTAQLFNVQHDPSEKYDLANQYPQVLAEIENMVRQHKTTVDSVGSQLQKRIGQK
;
A
#
# COMPACT_ATOMS: atom_id res chain seq x y z
N MET A 1 41.61 -72.60 -30.86
CA MET A 1 41.45 -71.13 -30.54
C MET A 1 41.63 -70.98 -29.05
N LYS A 2 42.72 -70.36 -28.61
CA LYS A 2 43.07 -70.19 -27.20
C LYS A 2 42.41 -68.92 -26.62
N TYR A 3 41.55 -69.06 -25.62
CA TYR A 3 41.08 -67.95 -24.80
C TYR A 3 42.20 -67.51 -23.84
N THR A 4 42.67 -66.28 -23.97
CA THR A 4 43.57 -65.67 -23.02
C THR A 4 42.77 -64.95 -21.94
N SER A 5 42.99 -65.38 -20.69
CA SER A 5 42.37 -64.78 -19.49
C SER A 5 42.91 -63.34 -19.24
N LEU A 6 42.05 -62.44 -18.98
CA LEU A 6 42.36 -61.06 -18.57
C LEU A 6 42.59 -60.94 -17.03
N ASP A 7 43.47 -61.75 -16.50
CA ASP A 7 43.87 -61.70 -15.09
C ASP A 7 45.26 -61.07 -14.91
N ASN A 8 45.37 -59.79 -15.24
CA ASN A 8 46.54 -58.99 -14.90
C ASN A 8 46.20 -58.07 -13.70
N PRO A 9 46.73 -58.31 -12.49
CA PRO A 9 46.40 -57.54 -11.30
C PRO A 9 46.72 -56.04 -11.46
N ASN A 10 47.65 -55.63 -12.31
CA ASN A 10 48.02 -54.26 -12.52
C ASN A 10 46.95 -53.43 -13.27
N ILE A 11 46.08 -54.09 -14.06
CA ILE A 11 44.95 -53.36 -14.77
C ILE A 11 43.80 -53.01 -13.78
N LYS A 12 43.59 -53.86 -12.77
CA LYS A 12 42.57 -53.58 -11.73
C LYS A 12 42.94 -52.41 -10.87
N TYR A 13 44.19 -52.15 -10.55
CA TYR A 13 44.63 -50.95 -9.79
C TYR A 13 44.54 -49.68 -10.59
N TRP A 14 44.81 -49.70 -11.88
CA TRP A 14 44.66 -48.52 -12.76
C TRP A 14 43.20 -48.12 -12.96
N LEU A 15 42.28 -49.06 -13.10
CA LEU A 15 40.86 -48.81 -13.19
C LEU A 15 40.25 -48.26 -11.87
N PHE A 16 40.72 -48.79 -10.73
CA PHE A 16 40.31 -48.27 -9.40
C PHE A 16 40.81 -46.85 -9.14
N SER A 17 42.06 -46.55 -9.52
CA SER A 17 42.63 -45.21 -9.38
C SER A 17 41.96 -44.19 -10.28
N LEU A 18 41.57 -44.53 -11.52
CA LEU A 18 40.81 -43.67 -12.44
C LEU A 18 39.37 -43.43 -11.93
N LEU A 19 38.72 -44.42 -11.33
CA LEU A 19 37.38 -44.29 -10.73
C LEU A 19 37.41 -43.40 -9.49
N LEU A 20 38.48 -43.50 -8.67
CA LEU A 20 38.65 -42.65 -7.47
C LEU A 20 38.90 -41.17 -7.84
N ILE A 21 39.71 -40.93 -8.88
CA ILE A 21 39.95 -39.55 -9.39
C ILE A 21 38.68 -38.93 -10.00
N PHE A 22 37.84 -39.74 -10.67
CA PHE A 22 36.56 -39.28 -11.22
C PHE A 22 35.55 -38.98 -10.11
N LEU A 23 35.49 -39.77 -9.03
CA LEU A 23 34.64 -39.52 -7.85
C LEU A 23 35.08 -38.28 -7.07
N ILE A 24 36.40 -38.04 -6.93
CA ILE A 24 36.91 -36.83 -6.25
C ILE A 24 36.63 -35.58 -7.08
N SER A 25 36.73 -35.63 -8.40
CA SER A 25 36.40 -34.48 -9.29
C SER A 25 34.92 -34.15 -9.35
N VAL A 26 34.02 -35.11 -9.15
CA VAL A 26 32.57 -34.91 -9.10
C VAL A 26 32.16 -34.32 -7.74
N THR A 27 32.83 -34.70 -6.64
CA THR A 27 32.55 -34.17 -5.30
C THR A 27 33.04 -32.73 -5.11
N GLU A 28 34.13 -32.32 -5.77
CA GLU A 28 34.58 -30.92 -5.73
C GLU A 28 33.70 -29.98 -6.58
N LYS A 29 33.14 -30.45 -7.71
CA LYS A 29 32.18 -29.66 -8.49
C LYS A 29 30.83 -29.45 -7.77
N SER A 30 30.44 -30.38 -6.86
CA SER A 30 29.20 -30.21 -6.08
C SER A 30 29.35 -29.26 -4.87
N LYS A 31 30.57 -28.96 -4.40
CA LYS A 31 30.83 -27.99 -3.33
C LYS A 31 31.01 -26.54 -3.82
N ALA A 32 31.26 -26.36 -5.11
CA ALA A 32 31.42 -24.99 -5.69
C ALA A 32 30.10 -24.28 -6.00
N SER A 33 28.93 -24.92 -5.79
CA SER A 33 27.61 -24.34 -6.15
C SER A 33 26.84 -23.68 -4.99
N SER A 34 27.41 -23.53 -3.78
CA SER A 34 26.64 -23.06 -2.62
C SER A 34 26.88 -21.59 -2.21
N ASN A 35 27.70 -20.83 -2.97
CA ASN A 35 27.99 -19.42 -2.68
C ASN A 35 27.42 -18.42 -3.71
N ALA A 36 26.41 -18.79 -4.46
CA ALA A 36 25.65 -17.82 -5.22
C ALA A 36 24.92 -16.90 -4.22
N LYS A 37 25.41 -15.67 -4.04
CA LYS A 37 24.72 -14.64 -3.23
C LYS A 37 23.26 -14.64 -3.66
N LYS A 38 22.34 -14.92 -2.71
CA LYS A 38 20.90 -14.82 -2.98
C LYS A 38 20.62 -13.49 -3.69
N PRO A 39 19.86 -13.51 -4.79
CA PRO A 39 19.58 -12.30 -5.53
C PRO A 39 18.92 -11.28 -4.59
N LYS A 40 19.41 -10.05 -4.65
CA LYS A 40 18.86 -8.94 -3.86
C LYS A 40 17.44 -8.66 -4.34
N ILE A 41 16.50 -8.63 -3.42
CA ILE A 41 15.08 -8.38 -3.70
C ILE A 41 14.84 -6.87 -3.61
N ASN A 42 14.05 -6.33 -4.52
CA ASN A 42 13.60 -4.93 -4.50
C ASN A 42 12.11 -4.89 -4.16
N PHE A 43 11.67 -3.75 -3.64
CA PHE A 43 10.27 -3.51 -3.33
C PHE A 43 9.81 -2.18 -3.92
N ILE A 44 8.64 -2.19 -4.53
CA ILE A 44 7.96 -0.99 -5.01
C ILE A 44 6.53 -1.05 -4.50
N ILE A 45 6.09 0.00 -3.81
CA ILE A 45 4.69 0.23 -3.48
C ILE A 45 4.23 1.42 -4.32
N ILE A 46 3.25 1.20 -5.19
CA ILE A 46 2.56 2.23 -5.95
C ILE A 46 1.22 2.48 -5.25
N PHE A 47 1.04 3.68 -4.72
CA PHE A 47 -0.03 4.02 -3.82
C PHE A 47 -0.85 5.17 -4.39
N ALA A 48 -2.10 4.90 -4.77
CA ALA A 48 -3.02 5.91 -5.26
C ALA A 48 -3.68 6.65 -4.09
N ASP A 49 -4.24 7.84 -4.37
CA ASP A 49 -4.90 8.71 -3.41
C ASP A 49 -6.40 8.80 -3.76
N ASP A 50 -7.28 8.29 -2.89
CA ASP A 50 -8.74 8.25 -3.09
C ASP A 50 -9.23 7.34 -4.24
N MET A 51 -8.48 6.36 -4.67
CA MET A 51 -8.93 5.44 -5.71
C MET A 51 -9.90 4.41 -5.15
N GLY A 52 -11.07 4.33 -5.74
CA GLY A 52 -12.11 3.39 -5.33
C GLY A 52 -11.85 1.95 -5.78
N TYR A 53 -12.48 1.01 -5.08
CA TYR A 53 -12.41 -0.42 -5.42
C TYR A 53 -12.85 -0.71 -6.85
N GLY A 54 -13.85 0.01 -7.36
CA GLY A 54 -14.43 -0.19 -8.69
C GLY A 54 -13.78 0.64 -9.81
N ASP A 55 -12.65 1.31 -9.60
CA ASP A 55 -12.09 2.25 -10.59
C ASP A 55 -11.16 1.62 -11.64
N LEU A 56 -10.81 0.33 -11.50
CA LEU A 56 -9.93 -0.38 -12.42
C LEU A 56 -10.68 -1.39 -13.28
N GLY A 57 -10.22 -1.61 -14.51
CA GLY A 57 -10.79 -2.62 -15.42
C GLY A 57 -10.83 -4.02 -14.79
N CYS A 58 -9.73 -4.49 -14.18
CA CYS A 58 -9.67 -5.78 -13.50
C CYS A 58 -10.54 -5.87 -12.23
N TYR A 59 -11.10 -4.75 -11.74
CA TYR A 59 -12.10 -4.68 -10.68
C TYR A 59 -13.51 -4.36 -11.18
N GLY A 60 -13.70 -4.34 -12.51
CA GLY A 60 -15.01 -4.29 -13.14
C GLY A 60 -15.47 -2.90 -13.60
N HIS A 61 -14.58 -1.88 -13.68
CA HIS A 61 -14.97 -0.59 -14.24
C HIS A 61 -15.33 -0.73 -15.73
N PRO A 62 -16.50 -0.24 -16.18
CA PRO A 62 -17.00 -0.51 -17.54
C PRO A 62 -16.30 0.31 -18.64
N SER A 63 -15.74 1.47 -18.34
CA SER A 63 -15.24 2.41 -19.34
C SER A 63 -13.83 2.96 -19.09
N ILE A 64 -13.30 2.91 -17.87
CA ILE A 64 -11.90 3.28 -17.62
C ILE A 64 -10.98 2.16 -18.10
N LYS A 65 -9.99 2.51 -18.92
CA LYS A 65 -9.04 1.55 -19.50
C LYS A 65 -7.75 1.51 -18.68
N THR A 66 -7.51 0.37 -18.03
CA THR A 66 -6.31 0.17 -17.19
C THR A 66 -5.49 -1.04 -17.65
N PRO A 67 -5.02 -1.07 -18.94
CA PRO A 67 -4.41 -2.27 -19.51
C PRO A 67 -3.13 -2.72 -18.81
N HIS A 68 -2.37 -1.80 -18.20
CA HIS A 68 -1.13 -2.14 -17.48
C HIS A 68 -1.41 -2.73 -16.11
N LEU A 69 -2.37 -2.18 -15.36
CA LEU A 69 -2.84 -2.73 -14.08
C LEU A 69 -3.57 -4.04 -14.27
N ASP A 70 -4.40 -4.17 -15.32
CA ASP A 70 -5.08 -5.42 -15.67
C ASP A 70 -4.07 -6.53 -15.99
N LYS A 71 -3.03 -6.19 -16.76
CA LYS A 71 -1.91 -7.11 -17.02
C LYS A 71 -1.14 -7.47 -15.76
N MET A 72 -0.87 -6.49 -14.90
CA MET A 72 -0.20 -6.71 -13.60
C MET A 72 -1.01 -7.68 -12.73
N ALA A 73 -2.36 -7.53 -12.71
CA ALA A 73 -3.27 -8.41 -11.99
C ALA A 73 -3.28 -9.84 -12.57
N ASN A 74 -3.25 -9.98 -13.90
CA ASN A 74 -3.23 -11.27 -14.57
C ASN A 74 -1.89 -12.01 -14.42
N GLU A 75 -0.77 -11.29 -14.41
CA GLU A 75 0.58 -11.85 -14.20
C GLU A 75 0.90 -12.07 -12.71
N GLY A 76 0.09 -11.51 -11.79
CA GLY A 76 0.30 -11.52 -10.36
C GLY A 76 -0.92 -11.95 -9.56
N GLN A 77 -1.15 -11.36 -8.40
CA GLN A 77 -2.32 -11.60 -7.56
C GLN A 77 -3.22 -10.37 -7.51
N ARG A 78 -4.51 -10.57 -7.81
CA ARG A 78 -5.57 -9.60 -7.58
C ARG A 78 -6.31 -9.97 -6.29
N TRP A 79 -6.22 -9.08 -5.28
CA TRP A 79 -6.85 -9.30 -3.98
C TRP A 79 -8.25 -8.70 -3.95
N THR A 80 -9.25 -9.48 -3.57
CA THR A 80 -10.64 -9.00 -3.49
C THR A 80 -11.02 -8.52 -2.09
N ASN A 81 -10.25 -8.89 -1.05
CA ASN A 81 -10.47 -8.52 0.35
C ASN A 81 -9.23 -7.84 0.94
N PHE A 82 -8.82 -6.69 0.37
CA PHE A 82 -7.68 -5.93 0.86
C PHE A 82 -8.13 -4.61 1.48
N TYR A 83 -7.66 -4.32 2.69
CA TYR A 83 -8.15 -3.24 3.52
C TYR A 83 -7.07 -2.24 3.92
N VAL A 84 -7.47 -1.00 4.07
CA VAL A 84 -6.68 0.03 4.74
C VAL A 84 -7.03 0.11 6.23
N ALA A 85 -6.09 0.59 7.04
CA ALA A 85 -6.28 0.72 8.49
C ALA A 85 -7.10 1.96 8.91
N ALA A 86 -7.29 2.90 7.98
CA ALA A 86 -8.08 4.11 8.20
C ALA A 86 -8.72 4.57 6.88
N ASN A 87 -9.82 5.27 7.01
CA ASN A 87 -10.68 5.70 5.90
C ASN A 87 -10.32 7.09 5.33
N VAL A 88 -9.15 7.65 5.70
CA VAL A 88 -8.60 8.92 5.20
C VAL A 88 -7.07 8.88 5.16
N CYS A 89 -6.48 9.79 4.36
CA CYS A 89 -5.09 9.73 3.89
C CYS A 89 -4.03 9.63 4.99
N THR A 90 -3.89 10.65 5.88
CA THR A 90 -2.79 10.71 6.86
C THR A 90 -2.70 9.45 7.73
N PRO A 91 -3.75 9.03 8.47
CA PRO A 91 -3.67 7.84 9.30
C PRO A 91 -3.45 6.56 8.50
N SER A 92 -4.02 6.45 7.28
CA SER A 92 -3.83 5.28 6.41
C SER A 92 -2.38 5.16 5.94
N ARG A 93 -1.76 6.27 5.52
CA ARG A 93 -0.35 6.31 5.09
C ARG A 93 0.60 5.98 6.23
N ALA A 94 0.34 6.49 7.44
CA ALA A 94 1.09 6.14 8.63
C ALA A 94 1.02 4.64 8.92
N ALA A 95 -0.19 4.06 8.89
CA ALA A 95 -0.41 2.65 9.14
C ALA A 95 0.29 1.74 8.11
N LEU A 96 0.23 2.08 6.81
CA LEU A 96 0.94 1.35 5.77
C LEU A 96 2.45 1.30 6.05
N LEU A 97 3.06 2.45 6.34
CA LEU A 97 4.51 2.54 6.51
C LEU A 97 5.00 1.90 7.81
N THR A 98 4.19 1.92 8.87
CA THR A 98 4.60 1.45 10.21
C THR A 98 4.11 0.04 10.56
N GLY A 99 3.12 -0.51 9.82
CA GLY A 99 2.46 -1.77 10.17
C GLY A 99 1.67 -1.70 11.48
N ARG A 100 1.32 -0.49 11.95
CA ARG A 100 0.66 -0.24 13.23
C ARG A 100 -0.62 0.59 13.05
N LEU A 101 -1.63 0.30 13.83
CA LEU A 101 -2.86 1.08 13.84
C LEU A 101 -2.59 2.55 14.20
N PRO A 102 -3.27 3.51 13.58
CA PRO A 102 -3.07 4.95 13.84
C PRO A 102 -3.18 5.34 15.30
N ILE A 103 -4.05 4.67 16.07
CA ILE A 103 -4.22 4.90 17.51
C ILE A 103 -2.93 4.62 18.31
N ARG A 104 -2.06 3.71 17.84
CA ARG A 104 -0.80 3.38 18.50
C ARG A 104 0.34 4.34 18.16
N THR A 105 0.22 5.06 17.05
CA THR A 105 1.27 5.95 16.54
C THR A 105 1.00 7.43 16.79
N GLY A 106 -0.17 7.76 17.35
CA GLY A 106 -0.63 9.15 17.51
C GLY A 106 -1.15 9.77 16.21
N MET A 107 -1.17 9.03 15.08
CA MET A 107 -1.63 9.53 13.80
C MET A 107 -3.16 9.43 13.64
N TYR A 108 -3.89 9.93 14.63
CA TYR A 108 -5.35 9.94 14.70
C TYR A 108 -5.85 11.25 15.34
N SER A 109 -7.14 11.54 15.16
CA SER A 109 -7.81 12.64 15.92
C SER A 109 -9.32 12.47 15.85
N ASP A 110 -10.00 12.90 16.91
CA ASP A 110 -11.47 13.00 16.95
C ASP A 110 -11.99 14.29 16.27
N ASN A 111 -11.12 15.28 16.05
CA ASN A 111 -11.50 16.62 15.57
C ASN A 111 -10.88 16.98 14.20
N ARG A 112 -9.76 16.38 13.83
CA ARG A 112 -9.06 16.63 12.56
C ARG A 112 -8.73 15.31 11.88
N ARG A 113 -9.21 15.14 10.68
CA ARG A 113 -9.09 13.86 9.96
C ARG A 113 -7.67 13.59 9.45
N VAL A 114 -6.97 14.66 9.03
CA VAL A 114 -5.64 14.59 8.40
C VAL A 114 -4.77 15.75 8.89
N LEU A 115 -3.51 15.74 8.54
CA LEU A 115 -2.60 16.88 8.71
C LEU A 115 -2.90 17.94 7.64
N PHE A 116 -2.74 19.20 8.00
CA PHE A 116 -2.93 20.38 7.15
C PHE A 116 -1.67 21.24 7.14
N PRO A 117 -1.57 22.28 6.29
CA PRO A 117 -0.42 23.19 6.29
C PRO A 117 -0.17 23.93 7.61
N ASP A 118 -1.20 24.06 8.46
CA ASP A 118 -1.10 24.66 9.81
C ASP A 118 -0.73 23.62 10.90
N SER A 119 -0.46 22.35 10.55
CA SER A 119 -0.12 21.31 11.52
C SER A 119 1.32 21.43 11.99
N ASP A 120 1.53 21.31 13.32
CA ASP A 120 2.84 21.22 13.98
C ASP A 120 3.21 19.78 14.36
N GLY A 121 2.37 18.82 14.02
CA GLY A 121 2.57 17.40 14.24
C GLY A 121 2.89 16.64 12.97
N GLY A 122 3.27 15.39 13.14
CA GLY A 122 3.56 14.45 12.07
C GLY A 122 3.86 13.06 12.60
N LEU A 123 4.24 12.14 11.74
CA LEU A 123 4.65 10.79 12.16
C LEU A 123 5.83 10.90 13.13
N PRO A 124 5.73 10.39 14.39
CA PRO A 124 6.84 10.47 15.31
C PRO A 124 8.10 9.76 14.79
N GLU A 125 9.28 10.37 14.98
CA GLU A 125 10.57 9.77 14.58
C GLU A 125 10.86 8.43 15.27
N SER A 126 10.24 8.20 16.43
CA SER A 126 10.33 6.91 17.14
C SER A 126 9.67 5.76 16.36
N GLU A 127 8.75 6.05 15.44
CA GLU A 127 8.09 5.02 14.63
C GLU A 127 9.05 4.42 13.59
N LYS A 128 9.00 3.09 13.47
CA LYS A 128 9.79 2.35 12.48
C LYS A 128 8.97 2.16 11.22
N THR A 129 9.43 2.76 10.14
CA THR A 129 8.81 2.61 8.82
C THR A 129 9.42 1.43 8.05
N ILE A 130 8.77 1.03 6.95
CA ILE A 130 9.33 0.06 6.00
C ILE A 130 10.74 0.51 5.57
N ALA A 131 10.94 1.81 5.27
CA ALA A 131 12.23 2.35 4.85
C ALA A 131 13.29 2.24 5.96
N THR A 132 12.92 2.59 7.21
CA THR A 132 13.82 2.47 8.37
C THR A 132 14.30 1.02 8.57
N VAL A 133 13.36 0.07 8.51
CA VAL A 133 13.65 -1.36 8.71
C VAL A 133 14.52 -1.90 7.58
N LEU A 134 14.18 -1.60 6.33
CA LEU A 134 14.94 -2.09 5.17
C LEU A 134 16.36 -1.50 5.10
N LYS A 135 16.58 -0.30 5.64
CA LYS A 135 17.89 0.36 5.69
C LYS A 135 18.95 -0.48 6.40
N GLU A 136 18.55 -1.27 7.42
CA GLU A 136 19.44 -2.20 8.14
C GLU A 136 20.07 -3.28 7.24
N LYS A 137 19.43 -3.61 6.12
CA LYS A 137 19.96 -4.55 5.10
C LYS A 137 20.58 -3.83 3.89
N GLY A 138 20.85 -2.52 4.01
CA GLY A 138 21.52 -1.73 2.98
C GLY A 138 20.64 -1.39 1.78
N TYR A 139 19.32 -1.37 1.96
CA TYR A 139 18.40 -0.84 0.95
C TYR A 139 18.59 0.66 0.77
N ARG A 140 18.54 1.10 -0.50
CA ARG A 140 18.34 2.51 -0.84
C ARG A 140 16.84 2.76 -0.96
N SER A 141 16.35 3.80 -0.31
CA SER A 141 14.91 4.06 -0.24
C SER A 141 14.55 5.43 -0.79
N ALA A 142 13.47 5.49 -1.58
CA ALA A 142 12.89 6.74 -2.06
C ALA A 142 11.40 6.83 -1.74
N ALA A 143 10.97 8.01 -1.30
CA ALA A 143 9.57 8.42 -1.29
C ALA A 143 9.36 9.38 -2.46
N ILE A 144 8.45 9.05 -3.38
CA ILE A 144 8.13 9.90 -4.53
C ILE A 144 6.64 10.11 -4.55
N GLY A 145 6.18 11.38 -4.54
CA GLY A 145 4.79 11.76 -4.53
C GLY A 145 4.30 12.39 -3.21
N LYS A 146 3.03 12.18 -2.88
CA LYS A 146 2.38 12.74 -1.69
C LYS A 146 2.86 12.05 -0.41
N TRP A 147 3.45 12.83 0.50
CA TRP A 147 3.91 12.35 1.80
C TRP A 147 2.78 12.31 2.84
N HIS A 148 2.24 13.44 3.20
CA HIS A 148 1.10 13.67 4.09
C HIS A 148 1.26 13.10 5.52
N LEU A 149 2.50 13.00 6.02
CA LEU A 149 2.83 12.54 7.37
C LEU A 149 3.58 13.59 8.19
N GLY A 150 3.45 14.86 7.82
CA GLY A 150 4.08 16.03 8.41
C GLY A 150 5.02 16.72 7.43
N HIS A 151 4.92 18.05 7.36
CA HIS A 151 5.64 18.88 6.38
C HIS A 151 6.80 19.66 6.99
N LEU A 152 6.89 19.70 8.31
CA LEU A 152 8.02 20.31 9.02
C LEU A 152 9.23 19.36 9.03
N PRO A 153 10.46 19.89 9.13
CA PRO A 153 11.69 19.09 8.99
C PRO A 153 11.75 17.80 9.79
N PRO A 154 11.32 17.73 11.09
CA PRO A 154 11.36 16.49 11.86
C PRO A 154 10.47 15.38 11.31
N TYR A 155 9.50 15.72 10.45
CA TYR A 155 8.49 14.79 9.94
C TYR A 155 8.64 14.49 8.45
N LEU A 156 9.65 15.05 7.78
CA LEU A 156 9.92 14.78 6.37
C LEU A 156 10.43 13.35 6.15
N PRO A 157 10.32 12.78 4.94
CA PRO A 157 10.71 11.39 4.65
C PRO A 157 12.12 11.00 5.09
N ALA A 158 13.08 11.94 5.09
CA ALA A 158 14.46 11.70 5.52
C ALA A 158 14.56 11.24 6.98
N SER A 159 13.74 11.81 7.88
CA SER A 159 13.65 11.42 9.30
C SER A 159 13.02 10.03 9.49
N HIS A 160 12.40 9.47 8.44
CA HIS A 160 11.70 8.19 8.45
C HIS A 160 12.38 7.12 7.60
N GLY A 161 13.71 7.24 7.40
CA GLY A 161 14.54 6.21 6.77
C GLY A 161 14.68 6.31 5.26
N PHE A 162 13.99 7.25 4.58
CA PHE A 162 14.16 7.46 3.15
C PHE A 162 15.43 8.24 2.84
N ASP A 163 16.18 7.78 1.84
CA ASP A 163 17.40 8.44 1.38
C ASP A 163 17.11 9.56 0.37
N TYR A 164 15.93 9.56 -0.22
CA TYR A 164 15.50 10.49 -1.24
C TYR A 164 14.01 10.77 -1.16
N TYR A 165 13.65 12.03 -1.34
CA TYR A 165 12.27 12.49 -1.45
C TYR A 165 12.09 13.41 -2.66
N TYR A 166 10.99 13.21 -3.41
CA TYR A 166 10.53 14.11 -4.46
C TYR A 166 9.00 14.09 -4.49
N GLY A 167 8.34 15.21 -4.13
CA GLY A 167 6.88 15.20 -4.07
C GLY A 167 6.28 16.39 -3.32
N ILE A 168 4.99 16.28 -3.01
CA ILE A 168 4.24 17.26 -2.23
C ILE A 168 4.09 16.81 -0.77
N PRO A 169 4.29 17.71 0.22
CA PRO A 169 4.36 17.32 1.63
C PRO A 169 3.01 17.05 2.28
N TYR A 170 1.91 17.48 1.67
CA TYR A 170 0.52 17.28 2.09
C TYR A 170 -0.39 17.08 0.87
N SER A 171 -1.72 17.14 1.03
CA SER A 171 -2.65 16.89 -0.07
C SER A 171 -2.63 18.00 -1.11
N ASN A 172 -2.94 17.65 -2.35
CA ASN A 172 -2.88 18.52 -3.52
C ASN A 172 -3.96 19.62 -3.54
N ASP A 173 -5.00 19.53 -2.70
CA ASP A 173 -6.07 20.48 -2.50
C ASP A 173 -5.78 21.54 -1.42
N MET A 174 -4.64 21.40 -0.73
CA MET A 174 -4.25 22.28 0.37
C MET A 174 -3.57 23.56 -0.09
N ASP A 175 -3.36 24.51 0.84
CA ASP A 175 -2.86 25.87 0.52
C ASP A 175 -3.68 26.58 -0.56
N ARG A 176 -4.99 26.34 -0.56
CA ARG A 176 -5.91 27.04 -1.47
C ARG A 176 -5.94 28.54 -1.16
N ILE A 177 -5.90 29.38 -2.21
CA ILE A 177 -6.02 30.82 -2.04
C ILE A 177 -7.40 31.18 -1.45
N SER A 178 -7.41 32.11 -0.50
CA SER A 178 -8.62 32.45 0.30
C SER A 178 -9.75 33.10 -0.49
N THR A 179 -9.45 33.64 -1.67
CA THR A 179 -10.42 34.34 -2.53
C THR A 179 -11.29 33.40 -3.37
N MET A 180 -11.00 32.11 -3.37
CA MET A 180 -11.75 31.09 -4.12
C MET A 180 -12.65 30.27 -3.23
N GLU A 181 -13.90 30.07 -3.62
CA GLU A 181 -14.78 29.09 -3.00
C GLU A 181 -14.26 27.66 -3.26
N SER A 182 -14.31 26.82 -2.21
CA SER A 182 -13.74 25.49 -2.27
C SER A 182 -14.35 24.64 -3.38
N ARG A 183 -15.68 24.68 -3.53
CA ARG A 183 -16.39 23.86 -4.51
C ARG A 183 -16.06 24.25 -5.94
N GLU A 184 -15.95 25.56 -6.21
CA GLU A 184 -15.57 26.08 -7.53
C GLU A 184 -14.14 25.68 -7.89
N ALA A 185 -13.18 25.89 -6.97
CA ALA A 185 -11.78 25.54 -7.18
C ALA A 185 -11.57 24.05 -7.44
N MET A 186 -12.42 23.16 -6.90
CA MET A 186 -12.34 21.71 -7.13
C MET A 186 -13.02 21.28 -8.42
N ALA A 187 -14.08 21.98 -8.85
CA ALA A 187 -14.84 21.63 -10.06
C ALA A 187 -14.14 22.07 -11.36
N ASP A 188 -13.50 23.26 -11.34
CA ASP A 188 -12.69 23.79 -12.45
C ASP A 188 -11.30 24.19 -11.94
N PRO A 189 -10.42 23.20 -11.67
CA PRO A 189 -9.16 23.46 -11.00
C PRO A 189 -8.14 24.16 -11.89
N LYS A 190 -7.48 25.16 -11.30
CA LYS A 190 -6.30 25.81 -11.87
C LYS A 190 -5.12 25.69 -10.91
N ILE A 191 -3.93 25.60 -11.45
CA ILE A 191 -2.71 25.42 -10.65
C ILE A 191 -2.54 26.54 -9.62
N GLU A 192 -2.79 27.77 -10.02
CA GLU A 192 -2.66 28.95 -9.17
C GLU A 192 -3.63 28.99 -7.98
N TYR A 193 -4.69 28.19 -7.98
CA TYR A 193 -5.64 28.13 -6.85
C TYR A 193 -5.05 27.37 -5.64
N PHE A 194 -4.06 26.51 -5.85
CA PHE A 194 -3.49 25.64 -4.83
C PHE A 194 -1.98 25.84 -4.72
N GLN A 195 -1.53 26.57 -3.71
CA GLN A 195 -0.12 26.94 -3.51
C GLN A 195 0.72 25.79 -2.90
N VAL A 196 0.45 24.55 -3.33
CA VAL A 196 1.13 23.36 -2.85
C VAL A 196 2.57 23.34 -3.36
N PRO A 197 3.60 23.18 -2.50
CA PRO A 197 4.97 23.12 -2.96
C PRO A 197 5.32 21.75 -3.53
N LEU A 198 6.13 21.72 -4.59
CA LEU A 198 6.89 20.53 -4.98
C LEU A 198 8.27 20.60 -4.35
N MET A 199 8.66 19.53 -3.67
CA MET A 199 9.89 19.46 -2.91
C MET A 199 10.85 18.39 -3.45
N ARG A 200 12.15 18.64 -3.26
CA ARG A 200 13.19 17.61 -3.31
C ARG A 200 13.91 17.59 -1.97
N ASN A 201 13.81 16.47 -1.26
CA ASN A 201 14.23 16.36 0.13
C ASN A 201 13.58 17.44 1.00
N ALA A 202 14.33 18.37 1.56
CA ALA A 202 13.82 19.49 2.35
C ALA A 202 13.71 20.81 1.56
N GLU A 203 14.06 20.82 0.27
CA GLU A 203 14.09 22.02 -0.57
C GLU A 203 12.81 22.13 -1.40
N ILE A 204 12.23 23.33 -1.43
CA ILE A 204 11.10 23.64 -2.32
C ILE A 204 11.66 23.99 -3.70
N LEU A 205 11.27 23.22 -4.72
CA LEU A 205 11.70 23.42 -6.11
C LEU A 205 10.81 24.44 -6.83
N GLU A 206 9.49 24.37 -6.57
CA GLU A 206 8.50 25.26 -7.14
C GLU A 206 7.26 25.37 -6.22
N ARG A 207 6.55 26.51 -6.30
CA ARG A 207 5.30 26.78 -5.60
C ARG A 207 4.51 27.85 -6.35
N PRO A 208 3.29 27.53 -6.85
CA PRO A 208 2.63 26.23 -6.80
C PRO A 208 3.29 25.19 -7.68
N ALA A 209 3.15 23.91 -7.31
CA ALA A 209 3.53 22.77 -8.13
C ALA A 209 2.67 22.70 -9.39
N ASP A 210 3.26 22.47 -10.56
CA ASP A 210 2.50 22.17 -11.78
C ASP A 210 1.87 20.77 -11.69
N GLN A 211 0.63 20.74 -11.22
CA GLN A 211 -0.10 19.49 -11.00
C GLN A 211 -0.53 18.80 -12.32
N ASN A 212 -0.62 19.52 -13.45
CA ASN A 212 -0.91 18.90 -14.76
C ASN A 212 0.19 17.91 -15.19
N THR A 213 1.41 18.12 -14.71
CA THR A 213 2.56 17.27 -15.08
C THR A 213 3.01 16.35 -13.94
N ILE A 214 2.33 16.37 -12.81
CA ILE A 214 2.84 15.78 -11.56
C ILE A 214 2.95 14.25 -11.64
N THR A 215 1.96 13.55 -12.22
CA THR A 215 1.98 12.08 -12.40
C THR A 215 3.15 11.67 -13.29
N ARG A 216 3.35 12.37 -14.41
CA ARG A 216 4.48 12.13 -15.30
C ARG A 216 5.81 12.37 -14.59
N ARG A 217 5.98 13.49 -13.88
CA ARG A 217 7.20 13.85 -13.15
C ARG A 217 7.55 12.82 -12.05
N TYR A 218 6.55 12.34 -11.31
CA TYR A 218 6.74 11.27 -10.34
C TYR A 218 7.23 9.98 -11.01
N THR A 219 6.65 9.65 -12.16
CA THR A 219 7.03 8.46 -12.93
C THR A 219 8.48 8.56 -13.45
N GLU A 220 8.86 9.70 -14.02
CA GLU A 220 10.22 9.97 -14.51
C GLU A 220 11.25 9.88 -13.39
N GLU A 221 10.96 10.48 -12.22
CA GLU A 221 11.85 10.44 -11.05
C GLU A 221 11.96 9.02 -10.46
N ALA A 222 10.87 8.25 -10.47
CA ALA A 222 10.86 6.85 -10.06
C ALA A 222 11.73 5.98 -10.99
N ILE A 223 11.62 6.15 -12.30
CA ILE A 223 12.43 5.45 -13.30
C ILE A 223 13.92 5.78 -13.14
N LYS A 224 14.25 7.04 -12.91
CA LYS A 224 15.62 7.50 -12.62
C LYS A 224 16.16 6.82 -11.38
N PHE A 225 15.41 6.85 -10.26
CA PHE A 225 15.80 6.19 -9.01
C PHE A 225 16.05 4.69 -9.20
N ILE A 226 15.17 3.96 -9.91
CA ILE A 226 15.35 2.54 -10.24
C ILE A 226 16.64 2.32 -11.03
N GLY A 227 16.89 3.15 -12.05
CA GLY A 227 18.09 3.06 -12.91
C GLY A 227 19.38 3.26 -12.14
N GLU A 228 19.45 4.27 -11.28
CA GLU A 228 20.61 4.60 -10.44
C GLU A 228 20.91 3.50 -9.40
N ASN A 229 19.86 2.80 -8.92
CA ASN A 229 19.99 1.80 -7.87
C ASN A 229 19.93 0.34 -8.36
N LYS A 230 19.97 0.07 -9.68
CA LYS A 230 19.86 -1.28 -10.27
C LYS A 230 20.86 -2.32 -9.76
N LYS A 231 21.98 -1.90 -9.13
CA LYS A 231 23.01 -2.79 -8.57
C LYS A 231 22.87 -3.01 -7.06
N LYS A 232 21.96 -2.31 -6.38
CA LYS A 232 21.71 -2.39 -4.93
C LYS A 232 20.25 -2.78 -4.68
N PRO A 233 19.91 -3.39 -3.54
CA PRO A 233 18.51 -3.54 -3.18
C PRO A 233 17.90 -2.15 -2.94
N PHE A 234 16.67 -1.95 -3.39
CA PHE A 234 15.98 -0.68 -3.20
C PHE A 234 14.52 -0.89 -2.77
N PHE A 235 14.01 0.14 -2.10
CA PHE A 235 12.62 0.32 -1.77
C PHE A 235 12.13 1.64 -2.37
N LEU A 236 11.08 1.58 -3.16
CA LEU A 236 10.41 2.75 -3.73
C LEU A 236 8.97 2.82 -3.22
N TYR A 237 8.64 3.91 -2.54
CA TYR A 237 7.28 4.31 -2.19
C TYR A 237 6.84 5.38 -3.18
N LEU A 238 6.14 4.97 -4.26
CA LEU A 238 5.58 5.84 -5.29
C LEU A 238 4.12 6.15 -4.91
N ALA A 239 3.92 7.26 -4.22
CA ALA A 239 2.64 7.68 -3.69
C ALA A 239 2.05 8.80 -4.58
N HIS A 240 1.26 8.40 -5.59
CA HIS A 240 0.56 9.36 -6.42
C HIS A 240 -0.33 10.28 -5.59
N SER A 241 -0.44 11.56 -6.00
CA SER A 241 -1.33 12.55 -5.36
C SER A 241 -2.75 12.49 -5.90
N LEU A 242 -2.96 11.69 -6.93
CA LEU A 242 -4.18 11.52 -7.70
C LEU A 242 -4.68 10.06 -7.57
N PRO A 243 -5.98 9.82 -7.78
CA PRO A 243 -7.03 10.70 -8.30
C PRO A 243 -7.73 11.58 -7.24
N HIS A 244 -7.08 11.94 -6.13
CA HIS A 244 -7.63 12.92 -5.19
C HIS A 244 -7.94 14.24 -5.90
N VAL A 245 -9.12 14.83 -5.61
CA VAL A 245 -9.48 16.16 -6.11
C VAL A 245 -8.62 17.25 -5.48
N PRO A 246 -8.33 18.37 -6.18
CA PRO A 246 -8.72 18.67 -7.56
C PRO A 246 -8.00 17.77 -8.57
N LEU A 247 -8.71 17.40 -9.63
CA LEU A 247 -8.18 16.56 -10.67
C LEU A 247 -7.24 17.33 -11.60
N PHE A 248 -6.12 16.71 -11.95
CA PHE A 248 -5.16 17.20 -12.94
C PHE A 248 -4.67 16.04 -13.78
N ALA A 249 -4.51 16.24 -15.06
CA ALA A 249 -3.92 15.28 -15.97
C ALA A 249 -3.05 15.99 -17.01
N SER A 250 -2.05 15.31 -17.55
CA SER A 250 -1.25 15.84 -18.63
C SER A 250 -2.04 15.88 -19.95
N ASP A 251 -1.63 16.75 -20.89
CA ASP A 251 -2.30 16.92 -22.18
C ASP A 251 -2.39 15.63 -22.99
N ASN A 252 -1.51 14.67 -22.71
CA ASN A 252 -1.55 13.36 -23.33
C ASN A 252 -2.76 12.53 -22.91
N PHE A 253 -3.40 12.83 -21.79
CA PHE A 253 -4.53 12.08 -21.23
C PHE A 253 -5.82 12.89 -21.19
N LYS A 254 -5.77 14.22 -21.09
CA LYS A 254 -6.96 15.08 -21.04
C LYS A 254 -7.92 14.81 -22.19
N GLY A 255 -9.20 14.58 -21.86
CA GLY A 255 -10.29 14.41 -22.81
C GLY A 255 -10.25 13.11 -23.60
N LYS A 256 -9.58 12.05 -23.12
CA LYS A 256 -9.43 10.78 -23.84
C LYS A 256 -10.23 9.62 -23.27
N SER A 257 -10.48 9.63 -21.96
CA SER A 257 -11.24 8.58 -21.31
C SER A 257 -12.74 8.72 -21.54
N GLU A 258 -13.42 7.62 -21.81
CA GLU A 258 -14.89 7.57 -21.91
C GLU A 258 -15.57 7.90 -20.56
N ARG A 259 -14.85 7.77 -19.44
CA ARG A 259 -15.31 8.16 -18.10
C ARG A 259 -15.16 9.67 -17.81
N GLY A 260 -14.66 10.46 -18.75
CA GLY A 260 -14.36 11.87 -18.57
C GLY A 260 -13.09 12.11 -17.74
N PHE A 261 -12.98 13.29 -17.13
CA PHE A 261 -11.73 13.76 -16.54
C PHE A 261 -11.18 12.86 -15.41
N TYR A 262 -12.06 12.26 -14.60
CA TYR A 262 -11.64 11.29 -13.60
C TYR A 262 -10.96 10.06 -14.26
N GLY A 263 -11.55 9.58 -15.36
CA GLY A 263 -10.97 8.49 -16.14
C GLY A 263 -9.62 8.84 -16.76
N ASP A 264 -9.46 10.06 -17.29
CA ASP A 264 -8.17 10.55 -17.81
C ASP A 264 -7.05 10.42 -16.77
N VAL A 265 -7.36 10.79 -15.52
CA VAL A 265 -6.42 10.71 -14.39
C VAL A 265 -6.06 9.28 -14.04
N ILE A 266 -7.05 8.37 -13.99
CA ILE A 266 -6.81 6.95 -13.73
C ILE A 266 -5.96 6.31 -14.84
N GLU A 267 -6.26 6.63 -16.10
CA GLU A 267 -5.53 6.11 -17.27
C GLU A 267 -4.08 6.64 -17.31
N GLU A 268 -3.81 7.85 -16.80
CA GLU A 268 -2.43 8.35 -16.62
C GLU A 268 -1.69 7.62 -15.49
N ILE A 269 -2.37 7.27 -14.40
CA ILE A 269 -1.78 6.41 -13.35
C ILE A 269 -1.48 5.01 -13.89
N ASP A 270 -2.38 4.42 -14.69
CA ASP A 270 -2.14 3.13 -15.35
C ASP A 270 -0.92 3.19 -16.28
N TRP A 271 -0.78 4.26 -17.07
CA TRP A 271 0.42 4.50 -17.87
C TRP A 271 1.68 4.55 -17.01
N SER A 272 1.64 5.25 -15.87
CA SER A 272 2.76 5.31 -14.93
C SER A 272 3.19 3.90 -14.47
N VAL A 273 2.22 3.06 -14.08
CA VAL A 273 2.48 1.65 -13.72
C VAL A 273 3.15 0.92 -14.88
N GLY A 274 2.64 1.10 -16.11
CA GLY A 274 3.22 0.52 -17.32
C GLY A 274 4.68 0.92 -17.54
N GLN A 275 5.03 2.18 -17.31
CA GLN A 275 6.40 2.69 -17.41
C GLN A 275 7.33 2.05 -16.38
N ILE A 276 6.88 1.89 -15.13
CA ILE A 276 7.64 1.22 -14.06
C ILE A 276 7.89 -0.25 -14.41
N LEU A 277 6.85 -1.01 -14.76
CA LEU A 277 6.97 -2.43 -15.11
C LEU A 277 7.87 -2.65 -16.34
N SER A 278 7.74 -1.79 -17.35
CA SER A 278 8.59 -1.84 -18.55
C SER A 278 10.06 -1.54 -18.22
N THR A 279 10.30 -0.58 -17.33
CA THR A 279 11.66 -0.26 -16.85
C THR A 279 12.29 -1.44 -16.10
N LEU A 280 11.54 -2.10 -15.22
CA LEU A 280 12.02 -3.29 -14.51
C LEU A 280 12.39 -4.42 -15.50
N LYS A 281 11.54 -4.68 -16.52
CA LYS A 281 11.81 -5.68 -17.56
C LYS A 281 13.06 -5.30 -18.38
N ARG A 282 13.17 -4.06 -18.85
CA ARG A 282 14.33 -3.55 -19.62
C ARG A 282 15.64 -3.67 -18.83
N LEU A 283 15.62 -3.41 -17.52
CA LEU A 283 16.78 -3.51 -16.64
C LEU A 283 17.01 -4.92 -16.10
N LYS A 284 16.18 -5.91 -16.45
CA LYS A 284 16.21 -7.30 -15.96
C LYS A 284 16.09 -7.40 -14.43
N LEU A 285 15.27 -6.53 -13.83
CA LEU A 285 14.99 -6.47 -12.41
C LEU A 285 13.63 -7.10 -12.05
N ASP A 286 12.78 -7.38 -13.03
CA ASP A 286 11.42 -7.89 -12.89
C ASP A 286 11.33 -9.15 -12.03
N LYS A 287 12.23 -10.10 -12.22
CA LYS A 287 12.28 -11.36 -11.43
C LYS A 287 12.75 -11.19 -9.98
N ASN A 288 13.28 -10.02 -9.64
CA ASN A 288 13.80 -9.71 -8.31
C ASN A 288 13.11 -8.52 -7.65
N THR A 289 11.94 -8.14 -8.14
CA THR A 289 11.19 -6.99 -7.61
C THR A 289 9.76 -7.41 -7.30
N TYR A 290 9.31 -7.11 -6.09
CA TYR A 290 7.90 -7.12 -5.73
C TYR A 290 7.33 -5.74 -6.01
N VAL A 291 6.27 -5.67 -6.80
CA VAL A 291 5.50 -4.44 -7.07
C VAL A 291 4.11 -4.64 -6.49
N ILE A 292 3.69 -3.70 -5.66
CA ILE A 292 2.39 -3.69 -4.99
C ILE A 292 1.68 -2.41 -5.42
N PHE A 293 0.49 -2.54 -5.96
CA PHE A 293 -0.40 -1.42 -6.26
C PHE A 293 -1.61 -1.46 -5.33
N THR A 294 -1.95 -0.33 -4.69
CA THR A 294 -3.16 -0.19 -3.86
C THR A 294 -3.51 1.29 -3.66
N SER A 295 -4.59 1.58 -2.91
CA SER A 295 -5.06 2.93 -2.57
C SER A 295 -5.01 3.18 -1.06
N ASP A 296 -5.00 4.46 -0.65
CA ASP A 296 -4.95 4.85 0.76
C ASP A 296 -6.33 4.83 1.46
N ASN A 297 -7.40 4.96 0.71
CA ASN A 297 -8.80 4.80 1.15
C ASN A 297 -9.71 4.65 -0.06
N GLY A 298 -11.01 4.46 0.17
CA GLY A 298 -12.02 4.44 -0.87
C GLY A 298 -12.26 5.81 -1.54
N PRO A 299 -13.14 5.87 -2.55
CA PRO A 299 -13.33 7.04 -3.41
C PRO A 299 -14.06 8.18 -2.68
N TRP A 300 -13.77 9.43 -3.07
CA TRP A 300 -14.43 10.61 -2.50
C TRP A 300 -15.65 11.04 -3.33
N VAL A 301 -16.74 10.31 -3.17
CA VAL A 301 -17.93 10.35 -4.03
C VAL A 301 -18.73 11.66 -4.00
N ILE A 302 -18.51 12.55 -3.01
CA ILE A 302 -19.23 13.85 -2.93
C ILE A 302 -18.89 14.82 -4.06
N TRP A 303 -17.83 14.51 -4.85
CA TRP A 303 -17.39 15.30 -5.99
C TRP A 303 -18.02 14.84 -7.31
N ASN A 304 -19.10 14.02 -7.26
CA ASN A 304 -19.89 13.57 -8.40
C ASN A 304 -18.98 12.92 -9.48
N GLU A 305 -18.96 13.48 -10.70
CA GLU A 305 -18.15 12.98 -11.82
C GLU A 305 -16.63 13.04 -11.58
N HIS A 306 -16.16 13.89 -10.64
CA HIS A 306 -14.75 13.95 -10.21
C HIS A 306 -14.44 12.96 -9.08
N GLY A 307 -15.43 12.26 -8.54
CA GLY A 307 -15.26 11.17 -7.60
C GLY A 307 -15.13 9.83 -8.29
N GLY A 308 -14.48 8.88 -7.60
CA GLY A 308 -14.35 7.48 -8.04
C GLY A 308 -15.56 6.61 -7.68
N SER A 309 -15.39 5.31 -7.85
CA SER A 309 -16.41 4.30 -7.62
C SER A 309 -15.95 3.22 -6.64
N ALA A 310 -16.75 2.99 -5.59
CA ALA A 310 -16.53 1.84 -4.71
C ALA A 310 -17.01 0.51 -5.34
N GLY A 311 -17.56 0.52 -6.56
CA GLY A 311 -18.12 -0.65 -7.21
C GLY A 311 -19.33 -1.20 -6.43
N PRO A 312 -19.32 -2.50 -6.06
CA PRO A 312 -20.43 -3.11 -5.32
C PRO A 312 -20.41 -2.81 -3.82
N LEU A 313 -19.39 -2.12 -3.31
CA LEU A 313 -19.19 -1.90 -1.89
C LEU A 313 -19.99 -0.71 -1.38
N PHE A 314 -20.54 -0.83 -0.18
CA PHE A 314 -21.29 0.25 0.46
C PHE A 314 -20.35 1.29 1.10
N GLY A 315 -20.72 2.56 0.99
CA GLY A 315 -19.96 3.66 1.59
C GLY A 315 -18.83 4.18 0.70
N ALA A 316 -18.05 5.12 1.26
CA ALA A 316 -17.02 5.88 0.55
C ALA A 316 -15.98 6.42 1.53
N LYS A 317 -14.98 7.19 1.03
CA LYS A 317 -13.96 7.91 1.83
C LYS A 317 -14.59 8.57 3.06
N GLY A 318 -13.94 8.45 4.21
CA GLY A 318 -14.40 8.98 5.49
C GLY A 318 -15.38 8.06 6.21
N THR A 319 -15.72 6.89 5.66
CA THR A 319 -16.55 5.89 6.32
C THR A 319 -15.76 4.61 6.60
N SER A 320 -16.15 3.87 7.63
CA SER A 320 -15.60 2.53 7.87
C SER A 320 -16.45 1.42 7.23
N TYR A 321 -17.41 1.77 6.37
CA TYR A 321 -18.10 0.81 5.50
C TYR A 321 -17.14 0.24 4.45
N GLU A 322 -17.48 -0.87 3.85
CA GLU A 322 -16.60 -1.58 2.90
C GLU A 322 -16.03 -0.64 1.84
N GLY A 323 -16.87 0.21 1.23
CA GLY A 323 -16.45 1.17 0.19
C GLY A 323 -15.46 2.25 0.65
N GLY A 324 -15.37 2.50 1.96
CA GLY A 324 -14.40 3.47 2.51
C GLY A 324 -13.05 2.86 2.86
N VAL A 325 -13.00 1.56 3.14
CA VAL A 325 -11.80 0.88 3.70
C VAL A 325 -11.31 -0.32 2.90
N ARG A 326 -12.13 -0.91 2.03
CA ARG A 326 -11.73 -2.00 1.12
C ARG A 326 -11.33 -1.41 -0.21
N VAL A 327 -10.08 -1.63 -0.61
CA VAL A 327 -9.43 -0.96 -1.73
C VAL A 327 -8.91 -1.98 -2.76
N PRO A 328 -8.68 -1.58 -4.03
CA PRO A 328 -8.02 -2.45 -4.99
C PRO A 328 -6.59 -2.74 -4.52
N ALA A 329 -6.14 -3.99 -4.67
CA ALA A 329 -4.77 -4.36 -4.39
C ALA A 329 -4.27 -5.42 -5.36
N ILE A 330 -3.12 -5.15 -5.97
CA ILE A 330 -2.49 -6.02 -6.95
C ILE A 330 -1.04 -6.24 -6.52
N PHE A 331 -0.62 -7.50 -6.40
CA PHE A 331 0.75 -7.90 -6.08
C PHE A 331 1.37 -8.54 -7.32
N TRP A 332 2.56 -8.12 -7.69
CA TRP A 332 3.26 -8.66 -8.86
C TRP A 332 4.73 -8.92 -8.53
N ALA A 333 5.17 -10.15 -8.74
CA ALA A 333 6.56 -10.58 -8.62
C ALA A 333 6.76 -11.87 -9.42
N PRO A 334 7.10 -11.79 -10.71
CA PRO A 334 7.18 -12.95 -11.62
C PRO A 334 8.10 -14.05 -11.09
N GLY A 335 7.56 -15.28 -10.98
CA GLY A 335 8.28 -16.45 -10.48
C GLY A 335 8.51 -16.47 -8.96
N ARG A 336 7.95 -15.52 -8.20
CA ARG A 336 8.06 -15.45 -6.73
C ARG A 336 6.72 -15.56 -6.02
N ILE A 337 5.64 -15.15 -6.67
CA ILE A 337 4.27 -15.29 -6.17
C ILE A 337 3.47 -16.19 -7.10
N GLN A 338 2.44 -16.83 -6.55
CA GLN A 338 1.47 -17.63 -7.29
C GLN A 338 0.43 -16.71 -7.92
N PRO A 339 0.34 -16.58 -9.27
CA PRO A 339 -0.70 -15.75 -9.88
C PRO A 339 -2.11 -16.25 -9.58
N GLY A 340 -3.07 -15.31 -9.49
CA GLY A 340 -4.48 -15.67 -9.31
C GLY A 340 -5.29 -14.62 -8.56
N VAL A 341 -6.55 -14.94 -8.31
CA VAL A 341 -7.45 -14.12 -7.47
C VAL A 341 -7.35 -14.59 -6.03
N VAL A 342 -7.13 -13.67 -5.11
CA VAL A 342 -7.00 -13.94 -3.68
C VAL A 342 -8.21 -13.35 -2.95
N SER A 343 -9.00 -14.21 -2.31
CA SER A 343 -10.15 -13.82 -1.48
C SER A 343 -9.84 -13.83 0.03
N LYS A 344 -8.59 -14.09 0.41
CA LYS A 344 -8.13 -13.99 1.80
C LYS A 344 -8.12 -12.52 2.24
N THR A 345 -8.30 -12.28 3.53
CA THR A 345 -8.20 -10.93 4.08
C THR A 345 -6.76 -10.49 4.19
N GLY A 346 -6.46 -9.32 3.63
CA GLY A 346 -5.16 -8.65 3.75
C GLY A 346 -5.34 -7.18 4.08
N SER A 347 -4.28 -6.52 4.50
CA SER A 347 -4.30 -5.10 4.85
C SER A 347 -2.99 -4.42 4.45
N THR A 348 -3.06 -3.10 4.27
CA THR A 348 -1.85 -2.26 4.15
C THR A 348 -0.94 -2.38 5.38
N LEU A 349 -1.48 -2.69 6.56
CA LEU A 349 -0.71 -3.02 7.78
C LEU A 349 0.26 -4.18 7.57
N ASP A 350 -0.10 -5.13 6.72
CA ASP A 350 0.64 -6.37 6.49
C ASP A 350 1.90 -6.17 5.63
N LEU A 351 2.02 -5.00 4.97
CA LEU A 351 3.14 -4.74 4.07
C LEU A 351 4.48 -4.69 4.81
N LEU A 352 4.55 -4.01 5.97
CA LEU A 352 5.80 -3.94 6.73
C LEU A 352 6.29 -5.33 7.18
N PRO A 353 5.51 -6.18 7.87
CA PRO A 353 5.98 -7.51 8.28
C PRO A 353 6.26 -8.41 7.08
N THR A 354 5.45 -8.35 6.00
CA THR A 354 5.67 -9.14 4.79
C THR A 354 6.99 -8.80 4.10
N LEU A 355 7.25 -7.50 3.85
CA LEU A 355 8.47 -7.06 3.17
C LEU A 355 9.70 -7.31 4.04
N SER A 356 9.60 -7.11 5.36
CA SER A 356 10.65 -7.44 6.31
C SER A 356 11.03 -8.93 6.26
N LYS A 357 10.02 -9.81 6.29
CA LYS A 357 10.22 -11.26 6.21
C LYS A 357 10.87 -11.69 4.89
N ILE A 358 10.42 -11.13 3.75
CA ILE A 358 11.01 -11.39 2.44
C ILE A 358 12.47 -10.90 2.38
N ALA A 359 12.77 -9.76 3.01
CA ALA A 359 14.13 -9.22 3.11
C ALA A 359 15.03 -9.97 4.12
N GLY A 360 14.46 -10.89 4.90
CA GLY A 360 15.18 -11.61 5.95
C GLY A 360 15.52 -10.72 7.16
N ILE A 361 14.58 -9.86 7.54
CA ILE A 361 14.67 -8.97 8.69
C ILE A 361 13.65 -9.41 9.74
N THR A 362 14.08 -9.51 10.99
CA THR A 362 13.20 -9.66 12.15
C THR A 362 12.82 -8.28 12.65
N LEU A 363 11.52 -8.03 12.80
CA LEU A 363 11.04 -6.77 13.34
C LEU A 363 11.40 -6.64 14.82
N PRO A 364 11.68 -5.40 15.32
CA PRO A 364 11.88 -5.16 16.74
C PRO A 364 10.67 -5.60 17.58
N GLU A 365 10.94 -6.16 18.75
CA GLU A 365 9.89 -6.61 19.70
C GLU A 365 9.50 -5.54 20.70
N ASP A 366 10.04 -4.32 20.56
CA ASP A 366 9.82 -3.16 21.46
C ASP A 366 8.43 -2.51 21.32
N ARG A 367 7.63 -2.99 20.36
CA ARG A 367 6.31 -2.45 20.02
C ARG A 367 5.38 -3.49 19.42
N ILE A 368 4.07 -3.22 19.50
CA ILE A 368 3.05 -4.05 18.85
C ILE A 368 2.92 -3.63 17.39
N TYR A 369 3.08 -4.59 16.47
CA TYR A 369 2.70 -4.48 15.07
C TYR A 369 1.32 -5.10 14.87
N ASP A 370 0.44 -4.42 14.14
CA ASP A 370 -0.92 -4.91 13.84
C ASP A 370 -0.99 -5.61 12.47
N GLY A 371 0.15 -5.72 11.80
CA GLY A 371 0.29 -6.40 10.51
C GLY A 371 0.72 -7.86 10.64
N TYR A 372 0.37 -8.66 9.64
CA TYR A 372 0.72 -10.09 9.50
C TYR A 372 1.58 -10.33 8.26
N ASP A 373 2.33 -11.43 8.24
CA ASP A 373 3.13 -11.85 7.07
C ASP A 373 2.23 -12.50 6.01
N LEU A 374 2.05 -11.83 4.87
CA LEU A 374 1.30 -12.33 3.72
C LEU A 374 2.11 -13.29 2.83
N ASN A 375 3.40 -13.50 3.09
CA ASN A 375 4.27 -14.30 2.24
C ASN A 375 3.76 -15.75 2.00
N PRO A 376 3.13 -16.46 2.97
CA PRO A 376 2.50 -17.74 2.71
C PRO A 376 1.40 -17.64 1.63
N VAL A 377 0.52 -16.63 1.70
CA VAL A 377 -0.57 -16.42 0.72
C VAL A 377 0.00 -16.02 -0.64
N LEU A 378 1.02 -15.17 -0.67
CA LEU A 378 1.70 -14.77 -1.91
C LEU A 378 2.29 -15.99 -2.65
N LYS A 379 2.67 -17.03 -1.93
CA LYS A 379 3.18 -18.30 -2.49
C LYS A 379 2.07 -19.33 -2.79
N GLY A 380 0.81 -18.97 -2.66
CA GLY A 380 -0.32 -19.85 -2.93
C GLY A 380 -0.79 -20.71 -1.74
N GLY A 381 -0.35 -20.38 -0.51
CA GLY A 381 -0.85 -21.03 0.71
C GLY A 381 -2.32 -20.73 0.98
N ASN A 382 -3.00 -21.67 1.61
CA ASN A 382 -4.45 -21.58 1.87
C ASN A 382 -4.80 -20.92 3.21
N GLU A 383 -3.85 -20.72 4.10
CA GLU A 383 -4.06 -20.09 5.39
C GLU A 383 -4.45 -18.62 5.23
N ASN A 384 -5.38 -18.16 6.05
CA ASN A 384 -5.70 -16.74 6.17
C ASN A 384 -4.92 -16.16 7.36
N PRO A 385 -3.86 -15.38 7.14
CA PRO A 385 -3.06 -14.88 8.26
C PRO A 385 -3.79 -13.82 9.08
N ARG A 386 -4.85 -13.22 8.53
CA ARG A 386 -5.60 -12.14 9.17
C ARG A 386 -7.07 -12.57 9.42
N GLU A 387 -7.36 -12.90 10.66
CA GLU A 387 -8.71 -13.23 11.12
C GLU A 387 -9.46 -12.02 11.70
N GLU A 388 -8.74 -10.98 12.13
CA GLU A 388 -9.29 -9.86 12.89
C GLU A 388 -8.91 -8.52 12.27
N MET A 389 -9.87 -7.57 12.26
CA MET A 389 -9.62 -6.17 11.91
C MET A 389 -10.43 -5.23 12.78
N PHE A 390 -9.83 -4.07 13.10
CA PHE A 390 -10.43 -3.00 13.86
C PHE A 390 -10.42 -1.71 13.04
N PHE A 391 -11.59 -1.13 12.87
CA PHE A 391 -11.79 0.09 12.11
C PHE A 391 -12.02 1.25 13.07
N TYR A 392 -11.02 2.09 13.20
CA TYR A 392 -11.06 3.25 14.08
C TYR A 392 -11.58 4.49 13.37
N HIS A 393 -12.32 5.29 14.13
CA HIS A 393 -12.63 6.67 13.82
C HIS A 393 -12.19 7.53 14.99
N GLY A 394 -11.08 8.26 14.85
CA GLY A 394 -10.41 8.90 15.98
C GLY A 394 -10.01 7.88 17.05
N THR A 395 -10.51 8.08 18.26
CA THR A 395 -10.29 7.19 19.41
C THR A 395 -11.27 6.01 19.49
N ARG A 396 -12.34 6.01 18.67
CA ARG A 396 -13.43 5.05 18.78
C ARG A 396 -13.26 3.92 17.78
N ILE A 397 -13.51 2.67 18.21
CA ILE A 397 -13.68 1.55 17.28
C ILE A 397 -15.08 1.69 16.70
N PHE A 398 -15.15 2.04 15.41
CA PHE A 398 -16.38 2.22 14.66
C PHE A 398 -16.98 0.88 14.28
N ALA A 399 -16.13 -0.05 13.82
CA ALA A 399 -16.47 -1.39 13.43
C ALA A 399 -15.32 -2.36 13.75
N ALA A 400 -15.64 -3.65 13.82
CA ALA A 400 -14.65 -4.71 13.91
C ALA A 400 -15.08 -5.90 13.04
N ARG A 401 -14.09 -6.59 12.46
CA ARG A 401 -14.31 -7.77 11.62
C ARG A 401 -13.62 -8.98 12.21
N LYS A 402 -14.30 -10.11 12.23
CA LYS A 402 -13.76 -11.44 12.54
C LYS A 402 -14.17 -12.42 11.45
N GLY A 403 -13.21 -13.01 10.77
CA GLY A 403 -13.48 -13.85 9.60
C GLY A 403 -14.28 -13.10 8.53
N ASP A 404 -15.43 -13.63 8.14
CA ASP A 404 -16.31 -13.04 7.13
C ASP A 404 -17.32 -12.03 7.69
N TYR A 405 -17.41 -11.92 9.01
CA TYR A 405 -18.41 -11.07 9.67
C TYR A 405 -17.81 -9.76 10.15
N LYS A 406 -18.54 -8.66 9.85
CA LYS A 406 -18.19 -7.30 10.27
C LYS A 406 -19.33 -6.71 11.09
N MET A 407 -18.99 -6.26 12.29
CA MET A 407 -19.90 -5.68 13.27
C MET A 407 -19.68 -4.19 13.39
N TYR A 408 -20.76 -3.42 13.41
CA TYR A 408 -20.75 -1.96 13.57
C TYR A 408 -21.29 -1.55 14.93
N PHE A 409 -20.58 -0.64 15.58
CA PHE A 409 -20.97 0.01 16.85
C PHE A 409 -21.52 1.41 16.62
N TYR A 410 -21.23 1.99 15.46
CA TYR A 410 -21.65 3.31 15.02
C TYR A 410 -22.12 3.26 13.57
N LYS A 411 -22.91 4.26 13.19
CA LYS A 411 -23.26 4.57 11.80
C LYS A 411 -22.86 6.02 11.48
N ASN A 412 -22.61 6.31 10.21
CA ASN A 412 -22.42 7.66 9.72
C ASN A 412 -23.02 7.84 8.33
N ASN A 413 -22.93 9.05 7.77
CA ASN A 413 -23.36 9.28 6.40
C ASN A 413 -22.53 8.41 5.43
N PRO A 414 -23.15 7.54 4.60
CA PRO A 414 -22.42 6.61 3.73
C PRO A 414 -21.55 7.29 2.67
N VAL A 415 -21.84 8.55 2.30
CA VAL A 415 -20.93 9.32 1.42
C VAL A 415 -19.79 10.02 2.17
N GLY A 416 -19.71 9.82 3.51
CA GLY A 416 -18.65 10.33 4.36
C GLY A 416 -18.77 11.78 4.78
N TYR A 417 -19.57 12.60 4.09
CA TYR A 417 -19.72 14.03 4.35
C TYR A 417 -21.18 14.49 4.18
N PRO A 418 -21.70 15.44 5.00
CA PRO A 418 -21.03 15.87 6.25
C PRO A 418 -20.88 14.69 7.20
N GLU A 419 -19.82 14.73 8.01
CA GLU A 419 -19.60 13.71 9.01
C GLU A 419 -20.65 13.80 10.11
N LYS A 420 -21.37 12.72 10.31
CA LYS A 420 -22.35 12.60 11.37
C LYS A 420 -22.30 11.18 11.91
N MET A 421 -21.46 10.97 12.92
CA MET A 421 -21.32 9.69 13.57
C MET A 421 -22.36 9.55 14.70
N GLU A 422 -23.17 8.50 14.63
CA GLU A 422 -24.16 8.18 15.64
C GLU A 422 -23.86 6.78 16.22
N LYS A 423 -23.88 6.67 17.56
CA LYS A 423 -23.77 5.37 18.21
C LYS A 423 -25.04 4.56 17.96
N LEU A 424 -24.90 3.30 17.61
CA LEU A 424 -26.01 2.40 17.45
C LEU A 424 -26.51 1.90 18.83
N ASP A 425 -27.82 1.88 19.04
CA ASP A 425 -28.43 1.27 20.22
C ASP A 425 -28.24 -0.23 20.24
N THR A 426 -28.35 -0.86 19.07
CA THR A 426 -28.05 -2.28 18.82
C THR A 426 -27.03 -2.37 17.70
N ALA A 427 -25.96 -3.12 17.90
CA ALA A 427 -24.94 -3.34 16.88
C ALA A 427 -25.53 -4.02 15.65
N GLN A 428 -25.03 -3.65 14.47
CA GLN A 428 -25.35 -4.29 13.20
C GLN A 428 -24.28 -5.30 12.81
N LEU A 429 -24.64 -6.38 12.12
CA LEU A 429 -23.74 -7.46 11.69
C LEU A 429 -23.95 -7.79 10.22
N PHE A 430 -22.88 -7.80 9.44
CA PHE A 430 -22.94 -8.17 8.02
C PHE A 430 -21.93 -9.27 7.71
N ASN A 431 -22.30 -10.20 6.82
CA ASN A 431 -21.35 -11.12 6.22
C ASN A 431 -20.78 -10.47 4.95
N VAL A 432 -19.65 -9.78 5.08
CA VAL A 432 -19.05 -8.97 3.99
C VAL A 432 -18.42 -9.81 2.86
N GLN A 433 -18.34 -11.13 3.02
CA GLN A 433 -17.93 -12.05 1.96
C GLN A 433 -19.11 -12.35 1.01
N HIS A 434 -20.29 -12.53 1.53
CA HIS A 434 -21.50 -12.83 0.76
C HIS A 434 -22.29 -11.56 0.39
N ASP A 435 -22.25 -10.55 1.24
CA ASP A 435 -22.93 -9.27 1.10
C ASP A 435 -21.94 -8.10 1.22
N PRO A 436 -21.08 -7.89 0.22
CA PRO A 436 -20.11 -6.79 0.24
C PRO A 436 -20.76 -5.40 0.16
N SER A 437 -22.06 -5.35 -0.16
CA SER A 437 -22.88 -4.12 -0.19
C SER A 437 -23.55 -3.81 1.16
N GLU A 438 -23.34 -4.65 2.19
CA GLU A 438 -23.81 -4.45 3.57
C GLU A 438 -25.32 -4.14 3.66
N LYS A 439 -26.14 -4.94 2.95
CA LYS A 439 -27.61 -4.74 2.83
C LYS A 439 -28.40 -5.51 3.88
N TYR A 440 -27.88 -6.66 4.32
CA TYR A 440 -28.63 -7.62 5.13
C TYR A 440 -28.03 -7.70 6.53
N ASP A 441 -28.68 -7.02 7.49
CA ASP A 441 -28.27 -7.08 8.90
C ASP A 441 -28.62 -8.45 9.50
N LEU A 442 -27.60 -9.14 9.94
CA LEU A 442 -27.69 -10.51 10.48
C LEU A 442 -27.59 -10.56 12.03
N ALA A 443 -27.60 -9.41 12.72
CA ALA A 443 -27.38 -9.32 14.16
C ALA A 443 -28.33 -10.24 14.95
N ASN A 444 -29.61 -10.25 14.60
CA ASN A 444 -30.63 -11.10 15.26
C ASN A 444 -30.47 -12.59 14.96
N GLN A 445 -29.82 -12.96 13.84
CA GLN A 445 -29.67 -14.35 13.42
C GLN A 445 -28.42 -15.01 14.02
N TYR A 446 -27.37 -14.20 14.33
CA TYR A 446 -26.06 -14.69 14.78
C TYR A 446 -25.60 -14.01 16.07
N PRO A 447 -26.38 -14.06 17.19
CA PRO A 447 -25.99 -13.38 18.44
C PRO A 447 -24.67 -13.90 19.03
N GLN A 448 -24.30 -15.15 18.76
CA GLN A 448 -23.02 -15.73 19.17
C GLN A 448 -21.82 -15.04 18.47
N VAL A 449 -21.96 -14.69 17.18
CA VAL A 449 -20.92 -13.98 16.43
C VAL A 449 -20.73 -12.55 16.98
N LEU A 450 -21.84 -11.88 17.33
CA LEU A 450 -21.78 -10.58 18.01
C LEU A 450 -20.96 -10.67 19.30
N ALA A 451 -21.29 -11.66 20.17
CA ALA A 451 -20.59 -11.86 21.46
C ALA A 451 -19.09 -12.15 21.26
N GLU A 452 -18.73 -12.93 20.22
CA GLU A 452 -17.34 -13.20 19.88
C GLU A 452 -16.59 -11.93 19.44
N ILE A 453 -17.18 -11.11 18.57
CA ILE A 453 -16.57 -9.87 18.09
C ILE A 453 -16.46 -8.84 19.24
N GLU A 454 -17.48 -8.73 20.11
CA GLU A 454 -17.40 -7.87 21.29
C GLU A 454 -16.29 -8.31 22.23
N ASN A 455 -16.11 -9.61 22.47
CA ASN A 455 -15.01 -10.12 23.28
C ASN A 455 -13.65 -9.78 22.64
N MET A 456 -13.48 -9.99 21.34
CA MET A 456 -12.30 -9.62 20.57
C MET A 456 -11.98 -8.13 20.72
N VAL A 457 -12.99 -7.25 20.61
CA VAL A 457 -12.84 -5.80 20.80
C VAL A 457 -12.43 -5.45 22.23
N ARG A 458 -13.01 -6.12 23.27
CA ARG A 458 -12.59 -5.92 24.66
C ARG A 458 -11.12 -6.28 24.86
N GLN A 459 -10.68 -7.43 24.34
CA GLN A 459 -9.29 -7.87 24.41
C GLN A 459 -8.35 -6.91 23.68
N HIS A 460 -8.70 -6.49 22.47
CA HIS A 460 -7.91 -5.53 21.71
C HIS A 460 -7.69 -4.22 22.49
N LYS A 461 -8.74 -3.68 23.10
CA LYS A 461 -8.67 -2.44 23.89
C LYS A 461 -7.66 -2.51 25.04
N THR A 462 -7.42 -3.68 25.62
CA THR A 462 -6.41 -3.84 26.68
C THR A 462 -4.98 -3.73 26.18
N THR A 463 -4.76 -3.85 24.88
CA THR A 463 -3.44 -3.74 24.22
C THR A 463 -3.14 -2.36 23.66
N VAL A 464 -4.11 -1.44 23.71
CA VAL A 464 -3.97 -0.10 23.12
C VAL A 464 -3.58 0.90 24.20
N ASP A 465 -2.31 1.31 24.18
CA ASP A 465 -1.84 2.42 25.01
C ASP A 465 -2.30 3.75 24.42
N SER A 466 -2.65 4.68 25.29
CA SER A 466 -3.03 6.03 24.87
C SER A 466 -1.79 6.83 24.47
N VAL A 467 -1.69 7.16 23.18
CA VAL A 467 -0.65 8.03 22.63
C VAL A 467 -1.28 9.36 22.21
N GLY A 468 -0.66 10.47 22.56
CA GLY A 468 -1.19 11.80 22.24
C GLY A 468 -1.32 12.03 20.71
N SER A 469 -2.46 12.61 20.30
CA SER A 469 -2.74 12.88 18.89
C SER A 469 -1.74 13.87 18.29
N GLN A 470 -1.11 13.48 17.19
CA GLN A 470 -0.23 14.35 16.41
C GLN A 470 -1.03 15.29 15.49
N LEU A 471 -2.24 14.88 15.07
CA LEU A 471 -3.07 15.63 14.13
C LEU A 471 -3.70 16.89 14.78
N GLN A 472 -3.77 16.94 16.13
CA GLN A 472 -4.31 18.09 16.84
C GLN A 472 -3.30 19.23 17.05
N LYS A 473 -2.00 18.95 16.89
CA LYS A 473 -0.95 19.93 17.08
C LYS A 473 -0.98 20.97 15.95
N ARG A 474 -0.94 22.25 16.29
CA ARG A 474 -0.97 23.37 15.34
C ARG A 474 0.20 24.32 15.56
N ILE A 475 0.71 24.88 14.46
CA ILE A 475 1.74 25.91 14.50
C ILE A 475 1.22 27.12 15.31
N GLY A 476 2.01 27.55 16.30
CA GLY A 476 1.66 28.71 17.14
C GLY A 476 0.64 28.45 18.24
N GLN A 477 0.15 27.23 18.42
CA GLN A 477 -0.67 26.81 19.56
C GLN A 477 0.17 25.94 20.49
N LYS A 478 0.36 26.40 21.74
CA LYS A 478 1.02 25.62 22.80
C LYS A 478 -0.01 24.82 23.61
#